data_2e5e8f8b79fc948d8b045e2c0b4b0e4a
#
_entry.id   2e5e8f8b79fc948d8b045e2c0b4b0e4a
#
_cell.length_a   1.000
_cell.length_b   1.000
_cell.length_c   1.000
_cell.angle_alpha   90.00
_cell.angle_beta   90.00
_cell.angle_gamma   90.00
#
_symmetry.space_group_name_H-M   'P 1'
#
loop_
_entity.id
_entity.type
_entity.pdbx_description
1 polymer ?
#
loop_
_entity_poly.entity_id
_entity_poly.type
_entity_poly.pdbx_seq_one_letter_code
_entity_poly.pdbx_strand_id
1 'polypeptide(L)'
;MILETTYRAFEDAGFDINSYAGSKTGVFAGIFTTDYQEMMMQSSQHMELNGHSLIGSCLASNRGSYLFDFQGPSCNVDTACSSAMIATHLACDANWNGECNLAVSCGANALLRPKIFMTMSQGGFMSKECRCKTIDKSANGYVRSEGAGAVLLKPLSQALKDNDKLYAFILGTATNEDGRTNGMPFPQL
;
A
#
# COMPACT_ATOMS: atom_id res chain seq x y z
N MET A 1 -7.30 7.96 4.98
CA MET A 1 -5.83 7.80 4.88
C MET A 1 -5.38 7.69 3.42
N ILE A 2 -5.62 6.59 2.67
CA ILE A 2 -5.13 6.43 1.27
C ILE A 2 -5.54 7.60 0.36
N LEU A 3 -6.81 7.99 0.33
CA LEU A 3 -7.28 9.08 -0.53
C LEU A 3 -6.56 10.41 -0.24
N GLU A 4 -6.45 10.75 1.03
CA GLU A 4 -5.75 11.97 1.47
C GLU A 4 -4.26 11.91 1.13
N THR A 5 -3.61 10.77 1.38
CA THR A 5 -2.18 10.61 1.10
C THR A 5 -1.91 10.63 -0.40
N THR A 6 -2.81 10.05 -1.21
CA THR A 6 -2.75 10.15 -2.67
C THR A 6 -2.86 11.61 -3.11
N TYR A 7 -3.86 12.34 -2.61
CA TYR A 7 -4.04 13.76 -2.93
C TYR A 7 -2.79 14.57 -2.59
N ARG A 8 -2.23 14.38 -1.40
CA ARG A 8 -1.00 15.05 -0.97
C ARG A 8 0.23 14.70 -1.82
N ALA A 9 0.31 13.47 -2.33
CA ALA A 9 1.39 13.10 -3.25
C ALA A 9 1.32 13.86 -4.58
N PHE A 10 0.11 14.12 -5.09
CA PHE A 10 -0.08 14.98 -6.26
C PHE A 10 0.28 16.44 -5.97
N GLU A 11 -0.12 16.97 -4.82
CA GLU A 11 0.25 18.33 -4.39
C GLU A 11 1.77 18.48 -4.27
N ASP A 12 2.45 17.51 -3.64
CA ASP A 12 3.91 17.53 -3.47
C ASP A 12 4.66 17.44 -4.81
N ALA A 13 4.12 16.69 -5.77
CA ALA A 13 4.63 16.64 -7.13
C ALA A 13 4.35 17.93 -7.93
N GLY A 14 3.51 18.83 -7.43
CA GLY A 14 3.04 20.00 -8.15
C GLY A 14 2.01 19.70 -9.25
N PHE A 15 1.32 18.56 -9.14
CA PHE A 15 0.31 18.14 -10.10
C PHE A 15 -1.10 18.51 -9.60
N ASP A 16 -1.90 19.10 -10.49
CA ASP A 16 -3.34 19.20 -10.25
C ASP A 16 -3.97 17.82 -10.50
N ILE A 17 -4.41 17.15 -9.44
CA ILE A 17 -5.01 15.82 -9.52
C ILE A 17 -6.23 15.77 -10.45
N ASN A 18 -6.98 16.87 -10.57
CA ASN A 18 -8.16 16.94 -11.44
C ASN A 18 -7.76 16.89 -12.92
N SER A 19 -6.55 17.33 -13.27
CA SER A 19 -6.06 17.25 -14.66
C SER A 19 -5.77 15.82 -15.11
N TYR A 20 -5.73 14.88 -14.18
CA TYR A 20 -5.55 13.44 -14.45
C TYR A 20 -6.86 12.66 -14.51
N ALA A 21 -8.02 13.31 -14.32
CA ALA A 21 -9.32 12.65 -14.47
C ALA A 21 -9.47 12.10 -15.89
N GLY A 22 -9.98 10.88 -16.02
CA GLY A 22 -10.09 10.15 -17.29
C GLY A 22 -8.76 9.61 -17.83
N SER A 23 -7.64 9.83 -17.14
CA SER A 23 -6.33 9.36 -17.59
C SER A 23 -6.07 7.90 -17.26
N LYS A 24 -5.10 7.28 -17.97
CA LYS A 24 -4.58 5.94 -17.63
C LYS A 24 -3.67 5.99 -16.39
N THR A 25 -4.12 6.60 -15.30
CA THR A 25 -3.43 6.57 -14.01
C THR A 25 -3.78 5.29 -13.27
N GLY A 26 -2.77 4.50 -12.89
CA GLY A 26 -2.93 3.26 -12.11
C GLY A 26 -2.93 3.53 -10.60
N VAL A 27 -3.61 2.67 -9.82
CA VAL A 27 -3.61 2.72 -8.34
C VAL A 27 -3.27 1.34 -7.77
N PHE A 28 -2.17 1.25 -7.07
CA PHE A 28 -1.65 0.01 -6.46
C PHE A 28 -1.54 0.21 -4.95
N ALA A 29 -2.39 -0.47 -4.18
CA ALA A 29 -2.47 -0.26 -2.74
C ALA A 29 -2.03 -1.51 -1.96
N GLY A 30 -1.02 -1.37 -1.12
CA GLY A 30 -0.59 -2.41 -0.18
C GLY A 30 -1.38 -2.30 1.12
N ILE A 31 -2.21 -3.30 1.43
CA ILE A 31 -3.03 -3.34 2.64
C ILE A 31 -3.03 -4.74 3.22
N PHE A 32 -2.72 -4.83 4.49
CA PHE A 32 -2.68 -6.09 5.25
C PHE A 32 -3.80 -6.18 6.28
N THR A 33 -4.08 -5.09 7.03
CA THR A 33 -5.02 -5.13 8.15
C THR A 33 -6.46 -4.85 7.70
N THR A 34 -7.40 -5.64 8.22
CA THR A 34 -8.83 -5.57 7.92
C THR A 34 -9.69 -5.21 9.14
N ASP A 35 -9.08 -4.62 10.17
CA ASP A 35 -9.74 -4.29 11.44
C ASP A 35 -11.07 -3.54 11.24
N TYR A 36 -11.08 -2.54 10.37
CA TYR A 36 -12.28 -1.77 10.08
C TYR A 36 -13.38 -2.63 9.41
N GLN A 37 -12.99 -3.47 8.48
CA GLN A 37 -13.91 -4.41 7.83
C GLN A 37 -14.54 -5.36 8.84
N GLU A 38 -13.73 -5.93 9.75
CA GLU A 38 -14.23 -6.80 10.82
C GLU A 38 -15.19 -6.06 11.76
N MET A 39 -14.89 -4.80 12.11
CA MET A 39 -15.76 -3.98 12.94
C MET A 39 -17.12 -3.72 12.27
N MET A 40 -17.10 -3.40 10.98
CA MET A 40 -18.32 -3.16 10.21
C MET A 40 -19.17 -4.41 10.10
N MET A 41 -18.57 -5.58 9.84
CA MET A 41 -19.30 -6.85 9.75
C MET A 41 -19.95 -7.27 11.08
N GLN A 42 -19.40 -6.84 12.22
CA GLN A 42 -19.97 -7.13 13.55
C GLN A 42 -21.09 -6.16 13.96
N SER A 43 -21.24 -5.05 13.28
CA SER A 43 -22.25 -4.04 13.57
C SER A 43 -23.54 -4.34 12.80
N SER A 44 -24.52 -4.92 13.47
CA SER A 44 -25.83 -5.22 12.88
C SER A 44 -26.64 -3.97 12.44
N GLN A 45 -26.25 -2.78 12.89
CA GLN A 45 -26.95 -1.51 12.58
C GLN A 45 -26.54 -0.92 11.23
N HIS A 46 -25.53 -1.46 10.56
CA HIS A 46 -24.95 -0.86 9.36
C HIS A 46 -25.05 -1.72 8.10
N MET A 47 -25.99 -2.67 8.08
CA MET A 47 -26.24 -3.53 6.90
C MET A 47 -27.13 -2.85 5.84
N GLU A 48 -27.17 -1.53 5.78
CA GLU A 48 -27.83 -0.86 4.66
C GLU A 48 -26.98 -0.95 3.39
N LEU A 49 -27.61 -1.38 2.30
CA LEU A 49 -26.98 -1.69 1.00
C LEU A 49 -26.19 -0.54 0.35
N ASN A 50 -26.35 0.68 0.83
CA ASN A 50 -25.91 1.89 0.12
C ASN A 50 -24.46 2.36 0.37
N GLY A 51 -23.62 1.57 0.97
CA GLY A 51 -22.22 1.93 1.20
C GLY A 51 -21.41 0.88 1.94
N HIS A 52 -22.06 -0.05 2.59
CA HIS A 52 -21.44 -1.01 3.48
C HIS A 52 -21.08 -2.35 2.80
N SER A 53 -21.74 -2.67 1.69
CA SER A 53 -21.31 -3.76 0.80
C SER A 53 -19.91 -3.53 0.22
N LEU A 54 -19.40 -2.31 0.31
CA LEU A 54 -18.15 -1.86 -0.24
C LEU A 54 -17.01 -1.83 0.82
N ILE A 55 -16.90 -2.88 1.64
CA ILE A 55 -15.87 -2.99 2.68
C ILE A 55 -14.76 -4.00 2.37
N GLY A 56 -14.80 -4.61 1.19
CA GLY A 56 -13.75 -5.52 0.74
C GLY A 56 -12.40 -4.81 0.58
N SER A 57 -11.30 -5.52 0.82
CA SER A 57 -9.95 -4.96 0.68
C SER A 57 -9.69 -4.40 -0.73
N CYS A 58 -10.28 -5.01 -1.77
CA CYS A 58 -10.19 -4.52 -3.16
C CYS A 58 -10.65 -3.07 -3.36
N LEU A 59 -11.46 -2.55 -2.46
CA LEU A 59 -12.02 -1.21 -2.58
C LEU A 59 -11.09 -0.09 -2.15
N ALA A 60 -9.97 -0.42 -1.52
CA ALA A 60 -9.05 0.61 -1.08
C ALA A 60 -8.37 1.31 -2.28
N SER A 61 -7.91 0.55 -3.28
CA SER A 61 -7.40 1.10 -4.54
C SER A 61 -8.53 1.69 -5.38
N ASN A 62 -9.65 0.94 -5.51
CA ASN A 62 -10.78 1.34 -6.35
C ASN A 62 -11.45 2.63 -5.91
N ARG A 63 -11.48 2.93 -4.60
CA ARG A 63 -11.98 4.24 -4.12
C ARG A 63 -11.14 5.40 -4.62
N GLY A 64 -9.83 5.22 -4.71
CA GLY A 64 -8.93 6.21 -5.31
C GLY A 64 -9.24 6.41 -6.78
N SER A 65 -9.32 5.30 -7.54
CA SER A 65 -9.66 5.34 -8.95
C SER A 65 -11.02 5.98 -9.20
N TYR A 66 -12.04 5.63 -8.40
CA TYR A 66 -13.38 6.17 -8.53
C TYR A 66 -13.45 7.67 -8.19
N LEU A 67 -12.84 8.08 -7.08
CA LEU A 67 -12.91 9.48 -6.61
C LEU A 67 -12.21 10.44 -7.55
N PHE A 68 -11.07 10.02 -8.09
CA PHE A 68 -10.23 10.88 -8.94
C PHE A 68 -10.39 10.60 -10.43
N ASP A 69 -11.34 9.71 -10.80
CA ASP A 69 -11.59 9.26 -12.17
C ASP A 69 -10.33 8.74 -12.88
N PHE A 70 -9.55 7.91 -12.18
CA PHE A 70 -8.38 7.25 -12.77
C PHE A 70 -8.80 5.96 -13.48
N GLN A 71 -8.38 5.78 -14.74
CA GLN A 71 -8.82 4.70 -15.62
C GLN A 71 -7.72 3.67 -15.92
N GLY A 72 -6.59 3.73 -15.24
CA GLY A 72 -5.56 2.71 -15.30
C GLY A 72 -5.84 1.50 -14.41
N PRO A 73 -4.91 0.53 -14.35
CA PRO A 73 -5.03 -0.62 -13.47
C PRO A 73 -5.25 -0.23 -12.02
N SER A 74 -6.16 -0.93 -11.32
CA SER A 74 -6.46 -0.65 -9.92
C SER A 74 -6.52 -1.96 -9.14
N CYS A 75 -5.57 -2.17 -8.23
CA CYS A 75 -5.50 -3.40 -7.46
C CYS A 75 -5.00 -3.18 -6.03
N ASN A 76 -5.45 -4.06 -5.14
CA ASN A 76 -4.89 -4.20 -3.82
C ASN A 76 -3.97 -5.40 -3.75
N VAL A 77 -2.92 -5.26 -2.96
CA VAL A 77 -1.92 -6.28 -2.71
C VAL A 77 -1.90 -6.58 -1.22
N ASP A 78 -1.99 -7.86 -0.89
CA ASP A 78 -1.76 -8.36 0.45
C ASP A 78 -0.70 -9.46 0.41
N THR A 79 0.50 -9.10 0.80
CA THR A 79 1.63 -9.97 1.08
C THR A 79 2.18 -9.66 2.47
N ALA A 80 1.28 -9.38 3.41
CA ALA A 80 1.57 -8.97 4.77
C ALA A 80 2.50 -7.74 4.81
N CYS A 81 3.64 -7.85 5.49
CA CYS A 81 4.59 -6.74 5.69
C CYS A 81 5.16 -6.16 4.39
N SER A 82 5.25 -6.97 3.33
CA SER A 82 5.81 -6.56 2.03
C SER A 82 4.78 -5.96 1.07
N SER A 83 3.50 -5.87 1.45
CA SER A 83 2.40 -5.46 0.56
C SER A 83 2.68 -4.15 -0.20
N ALA A 84 3.17 -3.12 0.49
CA ALA A 84 3.45 -1.83 -0.15
C ALA A 84 4.63 -1.91 -1.14
N MET A 85 5.64 -2.74 -0.85
CA MET A 85 6.78 -2.94 -1.76
C MET A 85 6.37 -3.73 -3.01
N ILE A 86 5.53 -4.77 -2.85
CA ILE A 86 4.97 -5.50 -3.99
C ILE A 86 4.04 -4.60 -4.81
N ALA A 87 3.22 -3.77 -4.16
CA ALA A 87 2.41 -2.77 -4.87
C ALA A 87 3.27 -1.81 -5.70
N THR A 88 4.43 -1.40 -5.17
CA THR A 88 5.40 -0.57 -5.89
C THR A 88 6.00 -1.31 -7.09
N HIS A 89 6.35 -2.60 -6.94
CA HIS A 89 6.83 -3.43 -8.03
C HIS A 89 5.80 -3.52 -9.16
N LEU A 90 4.56 -3.86 -8.84
CA LEU A 90 3.48 -3.94 -9.83
C LEU A 90 3.21 -2.59 -10.52
N ALA A 91 3.32 -1.49 -9.79
CA ALA A 91 3.19 -0.15 -10.35
C ALA A 91 4.32 0.18 -11.34
N CYS A 92 5.56 -0.24 -11.05
CA CYS A 92 6.67 -0.12 -11.98
C CYS A 92 6.43 -0.95 -13.23
N ASP A 93 6.03 -2.21 -13.08
CA ASP A 93 5.76 -3.13 -14.20
C ASP A 93 4.65 -2.58 -15.09
N ALA A 94 3.56 -2.08 -14.53
CA ALA A 94 2.47 -1.46 -15.28
C ALA A 94 2.95 -0.24 -16.09
N ASN A 95 3.83 0.59 -15.52
CA ASN A 95 4.44 1.72 -16.24
C ASN A 95 5.37 1.24 -17.36
N TRP A 96 6.22 0.24 -17.11
CA TRP A 96 7.16 -0.28 -18.11
C TRP A 96 6.45 -0.99 -19.26
N ASN A 97 5.33 -1.66 -18.97
CA ASN A 97 4.50 -2.32 -19.99
C ASN A 97 3.54 -1.36 -20.72
N GLY A 98 3.49 -0.07 -20.34
CA GLY A 98 2.60 0.93 -20.95
C GLY A 98 1.13 0.75 -20.59
N GLU A 99 0.82 0.02 -19.51
CA GLU A 99 -0.55 -0.17 -19.01
C GLU A 99 -1.08 1.11 -18.35
N CYS A 100 -0.18 1.91 -17.78
CA CYS A 100 -0.48 3.24 -17.25
C CYS A 100 0.63 4.23 -17.56
N ASN A 101 0.30 5.53 -17.55
CA ASN A 101 1.24 6.63 -17.81
C ASN A 101 1.75 7.27 -16.52
N LEU A 102 1.00 7.10 -15.46
CA LEU A 102 1.30 7.47 -14.08
C LEU A 102 0.75 6.36 -13.19
N ALA A 103 1.47 6.01 -12.15
CA ALA A 103 0.99 5.06 -11.14
C ALA A 103 1.08 5.65 -9.74
N VAL A 104 0.01 5.52 -8.97
CA VAL A 104 0.00 5.74 -7.53
C VAL A 104 0.32 4.41 -6.86
N SER A 105 1.46 4.31 -6.17
CA SER A 105 1.74 3.21 -5.26
C SER A 105 1.57 3.71 -3.84
N CYS A 106 0.72 3.06 -3.06
CA CYS A 106 0.40 3.50 -1.70
C CYS A 106 0.25 2.33 -0.73
N GLY A 107 0.34 2.65 0.54
CA GLY A 107 0.06 1.71 1.62
C GLY A 107 -0.53 2.43 2.83
N ALA A 108 -1.33 1.72 3.60
CA ALA A 108 -1.89 2.24 4.84
C ALA A 108 -2.05 1.13 5.87
N ASN A 109 -1.84 1.50 7.12
CA ASN A 109 -2.10 0.64 8.27
C ASN A 109 -2.78 1.44 9.37
N ALA A 110 -3.87 0.90 9.92
CA ALA A 110 -4.56 1.43 11.09
C ALA A 110 -4.75 0.32 12.12
N LEU A 111 -4.57 0.65 13.39
CA LEU A 111 -4.62 -0.28 14.51
C LEU A 111 -5.91 -0.03 15.30
N LEU A 112 -7.03 -0.54 14.81
CA LEU A 112 -8.35 -0.26 15.38
C LEU A 112 -8.79 -1.31 16.42
N ARG A 113 -8.11 -2.47 16.48
CA ARG A 113 -8.45 -3.58 17.38
C ARG A 113 -7.21 -4.20 18.01
N PRO A 114 -7.31 -4.72 19.24
CA PRO A 114 -6.17 -5.35 19.93
C PRO A 114 -5.84 -6.75 19.39
N LYS A 115 -6.71 -7.39 18.59
CA LYS A 115 -6.58 -8.79 18.18
C LYS A 115 -5.25 -9.11 17.51
N ILE A 116 -4.83 -8.29 16.54
CA ILE A 116 -3.56 -8.49 15.83
C ILE A 116 -2.38 -8.26 16.77
N PHE A 117 -2.45 -7.28 17.68
CA PHE A 117 -1.44 -7.09 18.72
C PHE A 117 -1.25 -8.36 19.58
N MET A 118 -2.36 -8.94 20.03
CA MET A 118 -2.34 -10.15 20.84
C MET A 118 -1.71 -11.33 20.08
N THR A 119 -2.14 -11.53 18.82
CA THR A 119 -1.61 -12.61 17.98
C THR A 119 -0.11 -12.45 17.71
N MET A 120 0.34 -11.25 17.36
CA MET A 120 1.76 -10.98 17.08
C MET A 120 2.61 -11.05 18.34
N SER A 121 2.07 -10.67 19.50
CA SER A 121 2.73 -10.84 20.79
C SER A 121 2.88 -12.30 21.18
N GLN A 122 1.83 -13.10 21.03
CA GLN A 122 1.85 -14.53 21.28
C GLN A 122 2.80 -15.27 20.33
N GLY A 123 2.89 -14.83 19.08
CA GLY A 123 3.83 -15.35 18.08
C GLY A 123 5.29 -14.96 18.33
N GLY A 124 5.57 -14.12 19.33
CA GLY A 124 6.94 -13.68 19.66
C GLY A 124 7.53 -12.66 18.67
N PHE A 125 6.71 -12.04 17.81
CA PHE A 125 7.18 -11.07 16.81
C PHE A 125 7.44 -9.67 17.37
N MET A 126 6.86 -9.33 18.51
CA MET A 126 6.94 -7.98 19.06
C MET A 126 8.14 -7.80 19.99
N SER A 127 8.81 -6.66 19.87
CA SER A 127 9.90 -6.28 20.75
C SER A 127 9.40 -6.05 22.18
N LYS A 128 10.01 -6.73 23.15
CA LYS A 128 9.73 -6.53 24.58
C LYS A 128 10.18 -5.16 25.11
N GLU A 129 11.08 -4.51 24.38
CA GLU A 129 11.64 -3.18 24.72
C GLU A 129 10.90 -2.06 23.99
N CYS A 130 9.83 -2.39 23.24
CA CYS A 130 9.05 -1.42 22.45
C CYS A 130 9.93 -0.62 21.46
N ARG A 131 10.92 -1.25 20.85
CA ARG A 131 11.79 -0.63 19.85
C ARG A 131 12.06 -1.56 18.67
N CYS A 132 11.95 -1.02 17.46
CA CYS A 132 12.49 -1.59 16.25
C CYS A 132 14.00 -1.26 16.19
N LYS A 133 14.84 -2.28 16.30
CA LYS A 133 16.29 -2.13 16.19
C LYS A 133 16.71 -2.56 14.78
N THR A 134 16.26 -1.78 13.80
CA THR A 134 16.45 -2.12 12.38
C THR A 134 17.93 -2.19 12.03
N ILE A 135 18.34 -3.31 11.39
CA ILE A 135 19.73 -3.59 10.96
C ILE A 135 20.71 -3.70 12.15
N ASP A 136 20.24 -3.85 13.37
CA ASP A 136 21.09 -4.03 14.55
C ASP A 136 21.10 -5.50 14.99
N LYS A 137 22.28 -6.03 15.38
CA LYS A 137 22.42 -7.41 15.88
C LYS A 137 21.63 -7.69 17.15
N SER A 138 21.22 -6.66 17.88
CA SER A 138 20.39 -6.77 19.08
C SER A 138 18.89 -6.72 18.77
N ALA A 139 18.48 -6.76 17.49
CA ALA A 139 17.08 -6.81 17.10
C ALA A 139 16.37 -8.00 17.74
N ASN A 140 15.25 -7.74 18.39
CA ASN A 140 14.49 -8.71 19.16
C ASN A 140 12.97 -8.64 18.94
N GLY A 141 12.58 -8.13 17.80
CA GLY A 141 11.18 -7.95 17.41
C GLY A 141 10.90 -6.54 16.87
N TYR A 142 9.65 -6.29 16.52
CA TYR A 142 9.23 -5.01 15.96
C TYR A 142 8.16 -4.33 16.83
N VAL A 143 7.87 -3.08 16.52
CA VAL A 143 6.77 -2.30 17.13
C VAL A 143 5.74 -2.01 16.07
N ARG A 144 4.49 -2.31 16.37
CA ARG A 144 3.38 -1.97 15.47
C ARG A 144 3.12 -0.47 15.49
N SER A 145 2.83 0.07 14.32
CA SER A 145 2.51 1.49 14.16
C SER A 145 1.40 1.70 13.13
N GLU A 146 0.84 2.88 13.13
CA GLU A 146 -0.12 3.35 12.14
C GLU A 146 0.55 4.31 11.17
N GLY A 147 -0.01 4.42 9.99
CA GLY A 147 0.47 5.36 9.00
C GLY A 147 -0.07 5.10 7.61
N ALA A 148 0.18 6.03 6.72
CA ALA A 148 -0.06 5.88 5.30
C ALA A 148 1.02 6.63 4.52
N GLY A 149 1.36 6.10 3.35
CA GLY A 149 2.29 6.72 2.41
C GLY A 149 1.81 6.48 0.98
N ALA A 150 2.15 7.40 0.09
CA ALA A 150 1.94 7.25 -1.33
C ALA A 150 3.12 7.84 -2.10
N VAL A 151 3.47 7.21 -3.21
CA VAL A 151 4.44 7.71 -4.18
C VAL A 151 3.82 7.72 -5.57
N LEU A 152 4.19 8.71 -6.36
CA LEU A 152 3.84 8.79 -7.77
C LEU A 152 5.00 8.26 -8.61
N LEU A 153 4.72 7.32 -9.47
CA LEU A 153 5.68 6.69 -10.38
C LEU A 153 5.31 7.01 -11.81
N LYS A 154 6.27 7.53 -12.56
CA LYS A 154 6.10 7.94 -13.95
C LYS A 154 7.31 7.48 -14.77
N PRO A 155 7.14 7.05 -16.03
CA PRO A 155 8.29 6.74 -16.87
C PRO A 155 9.27 7.91 -16.95
N LEU A 156 10.57 7.65 -16.70
CA LEU A 156 11.60 8.69 -16.61
C LEU A 156 11.64 9.57 -17.86
N SER A 157 11.51 8.97 -19.05
CA SER A 157 11.50 9.71 -20.31
C SER A 157 10.35 10.73 -20.39
N GLN A 158 9.19 10.37 -19.84
CA GLN A 158 8.04 11.29 -19.81
C GLN A 158 8.22 12.36 -18.73
N ALA A 159 8.71 11.98 -17.54
CA ALA A 159 8.97 12.93 -16.47
C ALA A 159 9.99 14.00 -16.86
N LEU A 160 11.06 13.61 -17.58
CA LEU A 160 12.05 14.56 -18.11
C LEU A 160 11.47 15.48 -19.18
N LYS A 161 10.61 14.95 -20.06
CA LYS A 161 9.93 15.72 -21.11
C LYS A 161 8.98 16.78 -20.50
N ASP A 162 8.28 16.39 -19.43
CA ASP A 162 7.30 17.25 -18.76
C ASP A 162 7.98 18.19 -17.74
N ASN A 163 9.30 18.08 -17.56
CA ASN A 163 10.11 18.83 -16.60
C ASN A 163 9.63 18.65 -15.14
N ASP A 164 9.24 17.42 -14.80
CA ASP A 164 8.74 17.09 -13.46
C ASP A 164 9.87 17.12 -12.42
N LYS A 165 9.51 17.47 -11.18
CA LYS A 165 10.43 17.36 -10.04
C LYS A 165 10.60 15.88 -9.67
N LEU A 166 11.84 15.42 -9.65
CA LEU A 166 12.18 14.04 -9.31
C LEU A 166 12.87 13.96 -7.95
N TYR A 167 12.41 13.05 -7.08
CA TYR A 167 13.13 12.70 -5.86
C TYR A 167 14.19 11.64 -6.10
N ALA A 168 13.83 10.63 -6.90
CA ALA A 168 14.70 9.50 -7.25
C ALA A 168 14.16 8.81 -8.51
N PHE A 169 14.94 7.87 -9.02
CA PHE A 169 14.49 6.96 -10.07
C PHE A 169 14.78 5.51 -9.65
N ILE A 170 13.83 4.62 -9.98
CA ILE A 170 13.92 3.20 -9.70
C ILE A 170 14.62 2.54 -10.88
N LEU A 171 15.79 1.95 -10.62
CA LEU A 171 16.58 1.27 -11.65
C LEU A 171 16.02 -0.10 -12.02
N GLY A 172 15.38 -0.77 -11.07
CA GLY A 172 14.79 -2.08 -11.26
C GLY A 172 14.12 -2.55 -9.98
N THR A 173 13.19 -3.49 -10.11
CA THR A 173 12.51 -4.17 -9.02
C THR A 173 12.44 -5.65 -9.32
N ALA A 174 12.41 -6.50 -8.28
CA ALA A 174 12.23 -7.93 -8.41
C ALA A 174 11.49 -8.46 -7.18
N THR A 175 10.81 -9.58 -7.36
CA THR A 175 10.16 -10.32 -6.28
C THR A 175 10.59 -11.77 -6.32
N ASN A 176 10.68 -12.41 -5.17
CA ASN A 176 10.99 -13.83 -5.02
C ASN A 176 10.26 -14.40 -3.81
N GLU A 177 10.31 -15.71 -3.68
CA GLU A 177 9.79 -16.48 -2.54
C GLU A 177 10.88 -17.39 -2.02
N ASP A 178 10.99 -17.51 -0.71
CA ASP A 178 12.04 -18.35 -0.07
C ASP A 178 11.79 -19.86 -0.22
N GLY A 179 10.59 -20.27 -0.62
CA GLY A 179 10.23 -21.67 -0.77
C GLY A 179 10.10 -22.39 0.60
N ARG A 180 10.65 -23.59 0.71
CA ARG A 180 10.58 -24.38 1.94
C ARG A 180 11.70 -23.98 2.90
N THR A 181 11.33 -23.30 4.00
CA THR A 181 12.21 -22.94 5.11
C THR A 181 12.00 -23.86 6.32
N ASN A 182 12.67 -23.58 7.44
CA ASN A 182 12.50 -24.30 8.71
C ASN A 182 11.13 -24.06 9.39
N GLY A 183 10.27 -23.27 8.79
CA GLY A 183 8.91 -22.95 9.25
C GLY A 183 8.39 -21.74 8.51
N MET A 184 7.08 -21.70 8.25
CA MET A 184 6.45 -20.65 7.45
C MET A 184 6.81 -19.20 7.85
N PRO A 185 6.98 -18.85 9.14
CA PRO A 185 7.33 -17.48 9.53
C PRO A 185 8.84 -17.18 9.53
N PHE A 186 9.69 -18.15 9.16
CA PHE A 186 11.15 -17.98 9.23
C PHE A 186 11.73 -17.78 7.82
N PRO A 187 12.52 -16.71 7.60
CA PRO A 187 13.22 -16.53 6.33
C PRO A 187 14.30 -17.61 6.14
N GLN A 188 14.68 -17.81 4.90
CA GLN A 188 15.85 -18.60 4.56
C GLN A 188 17.11 -17.80 4.95
N LEU A 189 18.04 -18.44 5.69
CA LEU A 189 19.33 -17.87 6.07
C LEU A 189 20.36 -18.12 4.98
#